data_9b2cca7596651926a0fe5ec6fa2b91ee
#
_entry.id   9b2cca7596651926a0fe5ec6fa2b91ee
#
_cell.length_a   1.000
_cell.length_b   1.000
_cell.length_c   1.000
_cell.angle_alpha   90.00
_cell.angle_beta   90.00
_cell.angle_gamma   90.00
#
_symmetry.space_group_name_H-M   'P 1'
#
loop_
_entity.id
_entity.type
_entity.pdbx_description
1 polymer ?
#
loop_
_entity_poly.entity_id
_entity_poly.type
_entity_poly.pdbx_seq_one_letter_code
_entity_poly.pdbx_strand_id
1 'polypeptide(L)'
;RAANRAIFDGLHAYERRHGWRGGLRNIIAKTPADLDAYQDPDWRAPVEKGDYLNALVLSATEKSATLRVGPYRATLAPADFAWTGRPANQLLKPGDIALVHVNDISGTTAKIQLEQDPGPQAALVAIDNGSGEVKAMIGGYSFRDSKFTRATKAQRKVGSTFKV
;
A
#
# COMPACT_ATOMS: atom_id res chain seq x y z
N ARG A 1 6.45 -10.79 -11.83
CA ARG A 1 5.69 -10.77 -10.53
C ARG A 1 6.62 -10.58 -9.34
N ALA A 2 7.68 -11.40 -9.15
CA ALA A 2 8.58 -11.30 -7.99
C ALA A 2 9.24 -9.92 -7.82
N ALA A 3 9.72 -9.30 -8.91
CA ALA A 3 10.34 -7.97 -8.87
C ALA A 3 9.36 -6.87 -8.44
N ASN A 4 8.09 -6.92 -8.91
CA ASN A 4 7.06 -5.98 -8.44
C ASN A 4 6.84 -6.14 -6.94
N ARG A 5 6.68 -7.39 -6.47
CA ARG A 5 6.50 -7.69 -5.06
C ARG A 5 7.64 -7.13 -4.21
N ALA A 6 8.88 -7.35 -4.64
CA ALA A 6 10.07 -6.85 -3.94
C ALA A 6 10.08 -5.31 -3.79
N ILE A 7 9.66 -4.57 -4.83
CA ILE A 7 9.54 -3.11 -4.76
C ILE A 7 8.42 -2.71 -3.79
N PHE A 8 7.24 -3.32 -3.89
CA PHE A 8 6.12 -3.01 -3.00
C PHE A 8 6.49 -3.27 -1.54
N ASP A 9 6.94 -4.48 -1.22
CA ASP A 9 7.31 -4.86 0.14
C ASP A 9 8.45 -3.97 0.69
N GLY A 10 9.44 -3.63 -0.15
CA GLY A 10 10.56 -2.77 0.22
C GLY A 10 10.14 -1.32 0.53
N LEU A 11 9.27 -0.74 -0.30
CA LEU A 11 8.76 0.62 -0.10
C LEU A 11 7.85 0.71 1.12
N HIS A 12 6.95 -0.25 1.34
CA HIS A 12 6.11 -0.27 2.53
C HIS A 12 6.90 -0.52 3.81
N ALA A 13 7.94 -1.40 3.77
CA ALA A 13 8.85 -1.55 4.89
C ALA A 13 9.63 -0.26 5.20
N TYR A 14 10.00 0.51 4.18
CA TYR A 14 10.60 1.84 4.34
C TYR A 14 9.62 2.80 5.03
N GLU A 15 8.38 2.89 4.54
CA GLU A 15 7.35 3.75 5.10
C GLU A 15 7.06 3.48 6.57
N ARG A 16 6.93 2.20 6.94
CA ARG A 16 6.71 1.82 8.35
C ARG A 16 7.84 2.31 9.28
N ARG A 17 9.08 2.33 8.81
CA ARG A 17 10.21 2.86 9.60
C ARG A 17 10.22 4.38 9.74
N HIS A 18 9.56 5.10 8.82
CA HIS A 18 9.51 6.57 8.83
C HIS A 18 8.26 7.14 9.49
N GLY A 19 7.34 6.29 9.89
CA GLY A 19 6.15 6.62 10.66
C GLY A 19 4.96 7.08 9.82
N TRP A 20 3.83 7.20 10.49
CA TRP A 20 2.54 7.53 9.88
C TRP A 20 2.44 9.01 9.52
N ARG A 21 2.10 9.31 8.26
CA ARG A 21 1.94 10.69 7.75
C ARG A 21 0.51 11.20 7.82
N GLY A 22 -0.48 10.29 7.83
CA GLY A 22 -1.89 10.68 7.77
C GLY A 22 -2.33 11.15 6.38
N GLY A 23 -3.33 12.05 6.37
CA GLY A 23 -3.81 12.65 5.12
C GLY A 23 -4.76 11.76 4.33
N LEU A 24 -5.52 10.88 5.00
CA LEU A 24 -6.47 9.98 4.35
C LEU A 24 -7.61 10.78 3.70
N ARG A 25 -8.07 10.28 2.56
CA ARG A 25 -9.29 10.76 1.92
C ARG A 25 -10.50 10.23 2.70
N ASN A 26 -11.40 11.12 3.11
CA ASN A 26 -12.65 10.75 3.77
C ASN A 26 -13.84 11.01 2.83
N ILE A 27 -14.66 9.99 2.58
CA ILE A 27 -15.77 10.05 1.62
C ILE A 27 -17.02 10.74 2.17
N ILE A 28 -17.16 10.82 3.49
CA ILE A 28 -18.30 11.47 4.15
C ILE A 28 -17.98 12.86 4.69
N ALA A 29 -16.74 13.34 4.57
CA ALA A 29 -16.31 14.62 5.15
C ALA A 29 -17.03 15.84 4.55
N LYS A 30 -17.44 15.75 3.29
CA LYS A 30 -18.12 16.88 2.58
C LYS A 30 -19.58 16.61 2.27
N THR A 31 -19.98 15.36 2.11
CA THR A 31 -21.33 14.96 1.73
C THR A 31 -21.65 13.64 2.41
N PRO A 32 -22.80 13.52 3.10
CA PRO A 32 -23.24 12.24 3.63
C PRO A 32 -23.24 11.19 2.53
N ALA A 33 -22.59 10.07 2.74
CA ALA A 33 -22.54 8.94 1.82
C ALA A 33 -22.86 7.66 2.58
N ASP A 34 -23.55 6.76 1.89
CA ASP A 34 -23.79 5.42 2.40
C ASP A 34 -22.48 4.61 2.30
N LEU A 35 -21.93 4.27 3.46
CA LEU A 35 -20.69 3.50 3.53
C LEU A 35 -20.87 2.08 2.97
N ASP A 36 -22.07 1.51 3.07
CA ASP A 36 -22.33 0.17 2.56
C ASP A 36 -22.46 0.16 1.02
N ALA A 37 -22.93 1.24 0.42
CA ALA A 37 -23.04 1.40 -1.03
C ALA A 37 -21.71 1.79 -1.71
N TYR A 38 -20.70 2.26 -0.96
CA TYR A 38 -19.43 2.70 -1.53
C TYR A 38 -18.71 1.55 -2.25
N GLN A 39 -18.15 1.85 -3.44
CA GLN A 39 -17.31 0.94 -4.22
C GLN A 39 -16.00 1.64 -4.59
N ASP A 40 -14.89 1.03 -4.23
CA ASP A 40 -13.57 1.52 -4.62
C ASP A 40 -13.15 0.94 -5.97
N PRO A 41 -12.48 1.70 -6.84
CA PRO A 41 -11.95 1.19 -8.10
C PRO A 41 -11.04 -0.03 -7.95
N ASP A 42 -10.30 -0.15 -6.86
CA ASP A 42 -9.41 -1.28 -6.59
C ASP A 42 -10.17 -2.59 -6.36
N TRP A 43 -11.47 -2.54 -6.02
CA TRP A 43 -12.30 -3.71 -5.76
C TRP A 43 -12.96 -4.31 -7.02
N ARG A 44 -12.65 -3.78 -8.21
CA ARG A 44 -13.16 -4.35 -9.48
C ARG A 44 -12.56 -5.72 -9.80
N ALA A 45 -11.33 -5.95 -9.38
CA ALA A 45 -10.69 -7.26 -9.44
C ALA A 45 -10.95 -8.05 -8.16
N PRO A 46 -10.92 -9.39 -8.19
CA PRO A 46 -10.94 -10.20 -6.99
C PRO A 46 -9.81 -9.81 -6.04
N VAL A 47 -10.12 -9.70 -4.74
CA VAL A 47 -9.13 -9.42 -3.70
C VAL A 47 -8.36 -10.70 -3.40
N GLU A 48 -7.04 -10.65 -3.47
CA GLU A 48 -6.16 -11.79 -3.24
C GLU A 48 -5.21 -11.56 -2.06
N LYS A 49 -4.75 -12.66 -1.47
CA LYS A 49 -3.69 -12.62 -0.46
C LYS A 49 -2.43 -11.98 -1.04
N GLY A 50 -1.90 -10.99 -0.33
CA GLY A 50 -0.73 -10.24 -0.69
C GLY A 50 -1.01 -8.96 -1.46
N ASP A 51 -2.26 -8.63 -1.72
CA ASP A 51 -2.62 -7.38 -2.36
C ASP A 51 -2.45 -6.18 -1.42
N TYR A 52 -2.11 -5.04 -2.03
CA TYR A 52 -2.17 -3.71 -1.42
C TYR A 52 -3.36 -2.98 -2.04
N LEU A 53 -4.40 -2.74 -1.24
CA LEU A 53 -5.68 -2.22 -1.71
C LEU A 53 -6.22 -1.15 -0.77
N ASN A 54 -7.07 -0.28 -1.31
CA ASN A 54 -7.87 0.63 -0.53
C ASN A 54 -8.92 -0.12 0.31
N ALA A 55 -9.04 0.26 1.56
CA ALA A 55 -10.07 -0.21 2.48
C ALA A 55 -10.90 0.95 3.00
N LEU A 56 -12.21 0.78 3.10
CA LEU A 56 -13.12 1.74 3.70
C LEU A 56 -13.20 1.51 5.20
N VAL A 57 -12.92 2.53 5.99
CA VAL A 57 -13.09 2.50 7.44
C VAL A 57 -14.57 2.64 7.80
N LEU A 58 -15.10 1.65 8.51
CA LEU A 58 -16.49 1.63 8.99
C LEU A 58 -16.59 2.19 10.41
N SER A 59 -15.64 1.80 11.28
CA SER A 59 -15.55 2.28 12.65
C SER A 59 -14.13 2.18 13.18
N ALA A 60 -13.79 3.00 14.16
CA ALA A 60 -12.52 2.91 14.86
C ALA A 60 -12.73 3.20 16.36
N THR A 61 -12.07 2.38 17.18
CA THR A 61 -11.97 2.51 18.62
C THR A 61 -10.52 2.83 19.00
N GLU A 62 -10.18 2.92 20.25
CA GLU A 62 -8.79 3.11 20.68
C GLU A 62 -7.88 1.93 20.24
N LYS A 63 -8.40 0.70 20.37
CA LYS A 63 -7.62 -0.54 20.20
C LYS A 63 -7.87 -1.29 18.89
N SER A 64 -8.84 -0.88 18.08
CA SER A 64 -9.19 -1.61 16.87
C SER A 64 -9.92 -0.71 15.87
N ALA A 65 -9.92 -1.11 14.62
CA ALA A 65 -10.78 -0.53 13.59
C ALA A 65 -11.42 -1.63 12.75
N THR A 66 -12.67 -1.40 12.34
CA THR A 66 -13.37 -2.28 11.39
C THR A 66 -13.37 -1.62 10.02
N LEU A 67 -12.94 -2.36 9.02
CA LEU A 67 -12.84 -1.91 7.64
C LEU A 67 -13.58 -2.85 6.69
N ARG A 68 -13.82 -2.37 5.49
CA ARG A 68 -14.30 -3.17 4.37
C ARG A 68 -13.30 -3.12 3.22
N VAL A 69 -12.95 -4.29 2.69
CA VAL A 69 -12.06 -4.47 1.53
C VAL A 69 -12.80 -5.33 0.50
N GLY A 70 -13.34 -4.69 -0.53
CA GLY A 70 -14.22 -5.38 -1.46
C GLY A 70 -15.42 -6.01 -0.75
N PRO A 71 -15.66 -7.33 -0.91
CA PRO A 71 -16.74 -8.04 -0.26
C PRO A 71 -16.43 -8.45 1.19
N TYR A 72 -15.18 -8.27 1.65
CA TYR A 72 -14.70 -8.76 2.94
C TYR A 72 -14.79 -7.71 4.03
N ARG A 73 -15.19 -8.14 5.23
CA ARG A 73 -14.98 -7.36 6.45
C ARG A 73 -13.62 -7.70 7.06
N ALA A 74 -12.97 -6.69 7.60
CA ALA A 74 -11.65 -6.85 8.21
C ALA A 74 -11.57 -6.05 9.50
N THR A 75 -10.84 -6.59 10.48
CA THR A 75 -10.57 -5.91 11.74
C THR A 75 -9.07 -5.71 11.88
N LEU A 76 -8.65 -4.46 12.07
CA LEU A 76 -7.29 -4.12 12.49
C LEU A 76 -7.17 -4.30 13.99
N ALA A 77 -6.31 -5.20 14.41
CA ALA A 77 -5.88 -5.37 15.80
C ALA A 77 -4.67 -4.46 16.10
N PRO A 78 -4.31 -4.23 17.37
CA PRO A 78 -3.19 -3.34 17.72
C PRO A 78 -1.87 -3.67 17.02
N ALA A 79 -1.58 -4.94 16.78
CA ALA A 79 -0.38 -5.38 16.07
C ALA A 79 -0.34 -4.93 14.60
N ASP A 80 -1.52 -4.75 13.96
CA ASP A 80 -1.63 -4.45 12.53
C ASP A 80 -1.32 -2.97 12.21
N PHE A 81 -1.32 -2.10 13.22
CA PHE A 81 -0.98 -0.68 13.10
C PHE A 81 0.05 -0.20 14.14
N ALA A 82 0.68 -1.11 14.89
CA ALA A 82 1.65 -0.78 15.95
C ALA A 82 2.78 0.12 15.48
N TRP A 83 3.20 0.00 14.22
CA TRP A 83 4.27 0.79 13.63
C TRP A 83 3.97 2.30 13.57
N THR A 84 2.69 2.69 13.67
CA THR A 84 2.25 4.09 13.66
C THR A 84 2.51 4.80 14.99
N GLY A 85 2.64 4.04 16.09
CA GLY A 85 2.79 4.56 17.45
C GLY A 85 1.55 5.28 17.99
N ARG A 86 0.38 5.13 17.36
CA ARG A 86 -0.85 5.84 17.72
C ARG A 86 -2.03 4.89 17.86
N PRO A 87 -3.04 5.20 18.69
CA PRO A 87 -4.29 4.44 18.78
C PRO A 87 -5.12 4.56 17.48
N ALA A 88 -5.91 3.53 17.16
CA ALA A 88 -6.61 3.47 15.89
C ALA A 88 -7.61 4.61 15.66
N ASN A 89 -8.28 5.11 16.70
CA ASN A 89 -9.22 6.24 16.61
C ASN A 89 -8.55 7.61 16.33
N GLN A 90 -7.23 7.71 16.51
CA GLN A 90 -6.46 8.89 16.11
C GLN A 90 -5.91 8.77 14.66
N LEU A 91 -5.83 7.54 14.14
CA LEU A 91 -5.35 7.25 12.80
C LEU A 91 -6.48 7.28 11.78
N LEU A 92 -7.64 6.72 12.14
CA LEU A 92 -8.72 6.35 11.25
C LEU A 92 -10.06 6.89 11.78
N LYS A 93 -10.90 7.36 10.87
CA LYS A 93 -12.28 7.80 11.13
C LYS A 93 -13.23 7.09 10.19
N PRO A 94 -14.49 6.88 10.57
CA PRO A 94 -15.51 6.37 9.65
C PRO A 94 -15.51 7.16 8.33
N GLY A 95 -15.56 6.46 7.21
CA GLY A 95 -15.50 7.05 5.88
C GLY A 95 -14.09 7.31 5.32
N ASP A 96 -13.03 7.10 6.11
CA ASP A 96 -11.67 7.17 5.60
C ASP A 96 -11.38 6.02 4.63
N ILE A 97 -10.60 6.32 3.60
CA ILE A 97 -10.03 5.33 2.70
C ILE A 97 -8.57 5.15 3.08
N ALA A 98 -8.25 3.98 3.60
CA ALA A 98 -6.92 3.63 4.07
C ALA A 98 -6.32 2.53 3.19
N LEU A 99 -5.03 2.63 2.87
CA LEU A 99 -4.30 1.55 2.21
C LEU A 99 -4.04 0.42 3.20
N VAL A 100 -4.30 -0.82 2.79
CA VAL A 100 -4.04 -2.01 3.59
C VAL A 100 -3.34 -3.08 2.76
N HIS A 101 -2.54 -3.89 3.44
CA HIS A 101 -2.00 -5.13 2.90
C HIS A 101 -2.87 -6.31 3.35
N VAL A 102 -3.30 -7.13 2.41
CA VAL A 102 -4.12 -8.33 2.66
C VAL A 102 -3.22 -9.49 3.03
N ASN A 103 -3.17 -9.84 4.30
CA ASN A 103 -2.33 -10.93 4.81
C ASN A 103 -2.95 -12.31 4.58
N ASP A 104 -4.28 -12.41 4.68
CA ASP A 104 -5.01 -13.66 4.50
C ASP A 104 -6.51 -13.40 4.27
N ILE A 105 -7.21 -14.37 3.69
CA ILE A 105 -8.66 -14.32 3.45
C ILE A 105 -9.26 -15.63 3.95
N SER A 106 -10.33 -15.54 4.75
CA SER A 106 -11.05 -16.68 5.28
C SER A 106 -12.57 -16.42 5.27
N GLY A 107 -13.31 -17.15 4.45
CA GLY A 107 -14.76 -16.97 4.32
C GLY A 107 -15.12 -15.55 3.90
N THR A 108 -15.83 -14.81 4.75
CA THR A 108 -16.25 -13.42 4.53
C THR A 108 -15.33 -12.39 5.19
N THR A 109 -14.21 -12.82 5.78
CA THR A 109 -13.29 -11.95 6.50
C THR A 109 -11.91 -11.93 5.87
N ALA A 110 -11.22 -10.79 5.98
CA ALA A 110 -9.83 -10.65 5.60
C ALA A 110 -8.97 -10.24 6.81
N LYS A 111 -7.79 -10.82 6.91
CA LYS A 111 -6.73 -10.31 7.79
C LYS A 111 -5.91 -9.28 7.05
N ILE A 112 -5.80 -8.10 7.61
CA ILE A 112 -5.16 -6.96 6.97
C ILE A 112 -4.16 -6.30 7.90
N GLN A 113 -3.21 -5.57 7.33
CA GLN A 113 -2.29 -4.69 8.04
C GLN A 113 -2.45 -3.28 7.48
N LEU A 114 -2.43 -2.27 8.34
CA LEU A 114 -2.48 -0.88 7.92
C LEU A 114 -1.19 -0.49 7.20
N GLU A 115 -1.34 0.16 6.08
CA GLU A 115 -0.24 0.68 5.25
C GLU A 115 -0.51 2.15 4.88
N GLN A 116 0.45 2.79 4.25
CA GLN A 116 0.28 4.09 3.62
C GLN A 116 0.94 4.11 2.25
N ASP A 117 0.44 4.96 1.36
CA ASP A 117 1.06 5.14 0.05
C ASP A 117 2.52 5.56 0.20
N PRO A 118 3.45 4.89 -0.51
CA PRO A 118 4.85 5.26 -0.43
C PRO A 118 5.09 6.67 -0.97
N GLY A 119 5.75 7.52 -0.16
CA GLY A 119 6.25 8.81 -0.63
C GLY A 119 7.43 8.66 -1.60
N PRO A 120 8.43 7.85 -1.28
CA PRO A 120 9.55 7.59 -2.18
C PRO A 120 9.14 6.68 -3.33
N GLN A 121 9.94 6.74 -4.39
CA GLN A 121 9.82 5.86 -5.54
C GLN A 121 11.06 4.97 -5.63
N ALA A 122 10.89 3.77 -6.18
CA ALA A 122 11.98 2.83 -6.41
C ALA A 122 11.96 2.32 -7.84
N ALA A 123 13.11 1.88 -8.33
CA ALA A 123 13.24 1.15 -9.57
C ALA A 123 14.12 -0.08 -9.35
N LEU A 124 13.90 -1.11 -10.15
CA LEU A 124 14.68 -2.35 -10.10
C LEU A 124 15.02 -2.77 -11.52
N VAL A 125 16.29 -3.10 -11.72
CA VAL A 125 16.76 -3.79 -12.93
C VAL A 125 17.55 -5.01 -12.48
N ALA A 126 17.19 -6.18 -13.00
CA ALA A 126 17.92 -7.42 -12.76
C ALA A 126 18.47 -7.91 -14.11
N ILE A 127 19.79 -8.11 -14.17
CA ILE A 127 20.52 -8.53 -15.37
C ILE A 127 21.20 -9.85 -15.06
N ASP A 128 21.10 -10.78 -15.97
CA ASP A 128 21.87 -12.02 -15.96
C ASP A 128 23.31 -11.74 -16.38
N ASN A 129 24.27 -11.98 -15.49
CA ASN A 129 25.67 -11.64 -15.76
C ASN A 129 26.32 -12.52 -16.83
N GLY A 130 25.80 -13.72 -17.05
CA GLY A 130 26.35 -14.64 -18.06
C GLY A 130 25.89 -14.33 -19.48
N SER A 131 24.61 -13.96 -19.63
CA SER A 131 24.02 -13.70 -20.95
C SER A 131 23.87 -12.21 -21.27
N GLY A 132 23.93 -11.33 -20.27
CA GLY A 132 23.61 -9.89 -20.40
C GLY A 132 22.12 -9.59 -20.54
N GLU A 133 21.24 -10.57 -20.41
CA GLU A 133 19.81 -10.40 -20.57
C GLU A 133 19.17 -9.68 -19.37
N VAL A 134 18.26 -8.76 -19.65
CA VAL A 134 17.43 -8.12 -18.61
C VAL A 134 16.32 -9.08 -18.20
N LYS A 135 16.43 -9.68 -17.02
CA LYS A 135 15.43 -10.62 -16.45
C LYS A 135 14.23 -9.92 -15.81
N ALA A 136 14.44 -8.71 -15.29
CA ALA A 136 13.34 -7.87 -14.76
C ALA A 136 13.70 -6.39 -14.86
N MET A 137 12.68 -5.57 -15.14
CA MET A 137 12.80 -4.10 -15.14
C MET A 137 11.51 -3.51 -14.59
N ILE A 138 11.61 -2.77 -13.47
CA ILE A 138 10.51 -2.05 -12.85
C ILE A 138 10.90 -0.58 -12.74
N GLY A 139 10.10 0.30 -13.31
CA GLY A 139 10.40 1.73 -13.40
C GLY A 139 9.83 2.62 -12.31
N GLY A 140 8.99 2.08 -11.42
CA GLY A 140 8.33 2.83 -10.35
C GLY A 140 7.34 1.98 -9.58
N TYR A 141 6.77 2.56 -8.51
CA TYR A 141 5.76 1.91 -7.67
C TYR A 141 4.44 1.71 -8.44
N SER A 142 3.92 2.77 -9.05
CA SER A 142 2.65 2.73 -9.78
C SER A 142 2.77 3.46 -11.12
N PHE A 143 2.43 2.77 -12.21
CA PHE A 143 2.38 3.36 -13.54
C PHE A 143 1.21 4.36 -13.67
N ARG A 144 0.12 4.16 -12.92
CA ARG A 144 -1.05 5.04 -12.91
C ARG A 144 -0.69 6.42 -12.35
N ASP A 145 0.12 6.45 -11.29
CA ASP A 145 0.51 7.69 -10.61
C ASP A 145 1.69 8.38 -11.29
N SER A 146 2.58 7.61 -11.89
CA SER A 146 3.75 8.13 -12.59
C SER A 146 4.15 7.25 -13.77
N LYS A 147 3.99 7.78 -14.98
CA LYS A 147 4.46 7.15 -16.22
C LYS A 147 5.97 7.27 -16.42
N PHE A 148 6.68 7.95 -15.53
CA PHE A 148 8.13 8.13 -15.62
C PHE A 148 8.88 6.87 -15.20
N THR A 149 9.54 6.23 -16.14
CA THR A 149 10.37 5.04 -15.91
C THR A 149 11.72 5.42 -15.33
N ARG A 150 11.89 5.26 -14.03
CA ARG A 150 13.13 5.59 -13.31
C ARG A 150 14.28 4.64 -13.64
N ALA A 151 13.97 3.43 -14.05
CA ALA A 151 14.98 2.44 -14.45
C ALA A 151 15.80 2.86 -15.67
N THR A 152 15.20 3.64 -16.59
CA THR A 152 15.85 4.01 -17.87
C THR A 152 15.95 5.52 -18.09
N LYS A 153 15.11 6.33 -17.43
CA LYS A 153 15.02 7.79 -17.69
C LYS A 153 15.52 8.65 -16.53
N ALA A 154 15.71 8.08 -15.34
CA ALA A 154 16.20 8.86 -14.20
C ALA A 154 17.70 9.17 -14.37
N GLN A 155 18.03 10.47 -14.46
CA GLN A 155 19.40 10.93 -14.44
C GLN A 155 19.84 11.12 -12.99
N ARG A 156 20.87 10.37 -12.58
CA ARG A 156 21.44 10.43 -11.23
C ARG A 156 22.95 10.59 -11.30
N LYS A 157 23.52 11.28 -10.32
CA LYS A 157 24.98 11.32 -10.15
C LYS A 157 25.46 9.90 -9.83
N VAL A 158 26.45 9.42 -10.57
CA VAL A 158 26.98 8.06 -10.43
C VAL A 158 27.64 7.79 -9.09
N GLY A 159 28.15 8.84 -8.43
CA GLY A 159 28.71 8.73 -7.08
C GLY A 159 29.79 7.67 -7.00
N SER A 160 29.69 6.80 -5.99
CA SER A 160 30.66 5.72 -5.72
C SER A 160 30.64 4.59 -6.76
N THR A 161 29.62 4.49 -7.61
CA THR A 161 29.60 3.49 -8.70
C THR A 161 30.61 3.81 -9.81
N PHE A 162 31.16 5.02 -9.82
CA PHE A 162 32.22 5.45 -10.75
C PHE A 162 33.62 5.23 -10.19
N LYS A 163 33.77 4.70 -8.99
CA LYS A 163 35.07 4.30 -8.44
C LYS A 163 35.51 2.98 -9.08
N VAL A 164 36.51 3.07 -9.92
CA VAL A 164 37.21 1.92 -10.50
C VAL A 164 38.36 1.55 -9.57
#